data_a6eca31252d2aeb5f98a5107e985644e
#
_entry.id   a6eca31252d2aeb5f98a5107e985644e
#
_cell.length_a   1.000
_cell.length_b   1.000
_cell.length_c   1.000
_cell.angle_alpha   90.00
_cell.angle_beta   90.00
_cell.angle_gamma   90.00
#
_symmetry.space_group_name_H-M   'P 1'
#
loop_
_entity.id
_entity.type
_entity.pdbx_description
1 polymer ?
#
loop_
_entity_poly.entity_id
_entity_poly.type
_entity_poly.pdbx_seq_one_letter_code
_entity_poly.pdbx_strand_id
1 'polypeptide(L)'
;MLHFESKWRYTMEKLEQLYEGKAKKVFKTADPDVLIVSYKDDATAFNGEKKGTIVGKGAINNRMTNHLFKILETKGVPTHYIKELNDRETAVKAVKIVPLEVIIRNYSAGSFAKKLGMEEGIKLKTPTLEFSYKDDALGDPFINGYYALALDLATQEEIDKIASYAFKVNETLINYFDNLGIDLIDFKIEFGRYKGDIILADEISPDTCRLWDKQTHEKLDKDRFRRDLGGVEDAYAEVFRRLGIN
;
A
#
# COMPACT_ATOMS: atom_id res chain seq x y z
N MET A 1 31.55 14.42 1.55
CA MET A 1 30.65 13.53 2.29
C MET A 1 29.94 14.20 3.45
N LEU A 2 30.59 15.01 4.26
CA LEU A 2 30.02 15.70 5.45
C LEU A 2 28.96 16.79 5.14
N HIS A 3 28.94 17.37 3.94
CA HIS A 3 28.01 18.47 3.57
C HIS A 3 26.60 17.94 3.13
N PHE A 4 26.48 16.66 2.77
CA PHE A 4 25.22 16.04 2.33
C PHE A 4 24.35 15.61 3.53
N GLU A 5 24.98 15.10 4.59
CA GLU A 5 24.24 14.65 5.80
C GLU A 5 23.65 15.83 6.62
N SER A 6 24.32 17.02 6.59
CA SER A 6 23.82 18.17 7.33
C SER A 6 22.54 18.76 6.73
N LYS A 7 22.41 18.75 5.40
CA LYS A 7 21.24 19.30 4.69
C LYS A 7 19.96 18.49 5.00
N TRP A 8 20.08 17.17 5.15
CA TRP A 8 18.95 16.29 5.44
C TRP A 8 18.52 16.32 6.92
N ARG A 9 19.38 16.69 7.85
CA ARG A 9 19.02 16.82 9.28
C ARG A 9 18.07 17.97 9.56
N TYR A 10 18.21 19.10 8.84
CA TYR A 10 17.35 20.28 9.02
C TYR A 10 16.01 20.16 8.30
N THR A 11 15.92 19.34 7.25
CA THR A 11 14.71 19.21 6.42
C THR A 11 13.72 18.14 6.89
N MET A 12 14.11 17.28 7.84
CA MET A 12 13.31 16.15 8.31
C MET A 12 12.65 16.39 9.68
N GLU A 13 12.62 17.63 10.15
CA GLU A 13 11.84 18.00 11.33
C GLU A 13 10.34 18.02 10.94
N LYS A 14 9.53 17.38 11.78
CA LYS A 14 8.09 17.31 11.61
C LYS A 14 7.46 18.65 12.00
N LEU A 15 6.85 19.32 11.03
CA LEU A 15 6.13 20.59 11.22
C LEU A 15 4.62 20.34 11.39
N GLU A 16 3.77 21.23 10.87
CA GLU A 16 2.33 21.12 11.00
C GLU A 16 1.75 19.87 10.33
N GLN A 17 0.69 19.32 10.89
CA GLN A 17 -0.06 18.23 10.30
C GLN A 17 -0.84 18.73 9.09
N LEU A 18 -0.62 18.12 7.94
CA LEU A 18 -1.28 18.43 6.68
C LEU A 18 -2.60 17.69 6.50
N TYR A 19 -2.57 16.42 6.90
CA TYR A 19 -3.68 15.50 6.69
C TYR A 19 -3.66 14.38 7.73
N GLU A 20 -4.84 13.88 8.06
CA GLU A 20 -5.02 12.66 8.84
C GLU A 20 -6.02 11.75 8.13
N GLY A 21 -5.54 10.55 7.76
CA GLY A 21 -6.36 9.50 7.20
C GLY A 21 -6.70 8.41 8.22
N LYS A 22 -7.28 7.33 7.71
CA LYS A 22 -7.70 6.17 8.51
C LYS A 22 -6.53 5.50 9.25
N ALA A 23 -5.37 5.38 8.59
CA ALA A 23 -4.21 4.64 9.10
C ALA A 23 -2.95 5.50 9.29
N LYS A 24 -2.93 6.74 8.82
CA LYS A 24 -1.73 7.58 8.75
C LYS A 24 -2.04 9.04 9.02
N LYS A 25 -1.02 9.74 9.54
CA LYS A 25 -0.93 11.19 9.58
C LYS A 25 0.20 11.65 8.67
N VAL A 26 0.01 12.76 8.00
CA VAL A 26 1.00 13.36 7.10
C VAL A 26 1.38 14.74 7.61
N PHE A 27 2.67 15.01 7.69
CA PHE A 27 3.22 16.25 8.22
C PHE A 27 4.10 16.93 7.18
N LYS A 28 4.10 18.25 7.16
CA LYS A 28 5.05 19.05 6.42
C LYS A 28 6.46 18.94 7.02
N THR A 29 7.45 19.27 6.21
CA THR A 29 8.82 19.56 6.63
C THR A 29 9.23 20.94 6.15
N ALA A 30 10.44 21.37 6.47
CA ALA A 30 11.00 22.62 5.94
C ALA A 30 11.25 22.56 4.42
N ASP A 31 11.33 21.35 3.84
CA ASP A 31 11.45 21.14 2.39
C ASP A 31 10.05 20.83 1.82
N PRO A 32 9.52 21.68 0.91
CA PRO A 32 8.19 21.46 0.33
C PRO A 32 8.09 20.20 -0.53
N ASP A 33 9.21 19.65 -0.98
CA ASP A 33 9.27 18.38 -1.74
C ASP A 33 9.28 17.14 -0.83
N VAL A 34 9.29 17.31 0.50
CA VAL A 34 9.41 16.23 1.49
C VAL A 34 8.29 16.30 2.51
N LEU A 35 7.63 15.18 2.74
CA LEU A 35 6.64 15.00 3.80
C LEU A 35 7.09 13.92 4.78
N ILE A 36 6.51 13.91 5.98
CA ILE A 36 6.66 12.80 6.93
C ILE A 36 5.31 12.11 7.08
N VAL A 37 5.31 10.81 6.83
CA VAL A 37 4.17 9.92 7.07
C VAL A 37 4.38 9.23 8.42
N SER A 38 3.37 9.33 9.30
CA SER A 38 3.34 8.68 10.62
C SER A 38 2.20 7.66 10.67
N TYR A 39 2.53 6.41 10.88
CA TYR A 39 1.59 5.30 10.85
C TYR A 39 0.91 5.08 12.20
N LYS A 40 -0.41 4.86 12.15
CA LYS A 40 -1.28 4.67 13.31
C LYS A 40 -1.63 3.20 13.51
N ASP A 41 -2.02 2.85 14.73
CA ASP A 41 -2.57 1.52 15.03
C ASP A 41 -4.09 1.44 14.78
N ASP A 42 -4.72 2.57 14.42
CA ASP A 42 -6.13 2.62 14.05
C ASP A 42 -6.43 1.70 12.87
N ALA A 43 -7.47 0.91 13.00
CA ALA A 43 -7.97 0.04 11.94
C ALA A 43 -9.43 0.39 11.64
N THR A 44 -9.75 0.49 10.36
CA THR A 44 -11.12 0.69 9.89
C THR A 44 -11.45 -0.33 8.80
N ALA A 45 -12.71 -0.75 8.73
CA ALA A 45 -13.24 -1.57 7.66
C ALA A 45 -14.63 -1.07 7.25
N PHE A 46 -15.10 -1.48 6.05
CA PHE A 46 -16.43 -1.15 5.54
C PHE A 46 -16.69 0.37 5.55
N ASN A 47 -15.80 1.14 4.89
CA ASN A 47 -15.87 2.61 4.82
C ASN A 47 -15.96 3.32 6.19
N GLY A 48 -15.34 2.71 7.23
CA GLY A 48 -15.31 3.29 8.57
C GLY A 48 -16.48 2.89 9.49
N GLU A 49 -17.38 2.03 9.03
CA GLU A 49 -18.44 1.45 9.88
C GLU A 49 -17.85 0.59 11.01
N LYS A 50 -16.79 -0.17 10.73
CA LYS A 50 -16.05 -0.91 11.73
C LYS A 50 -14.75 -0.18 12.08
N LYS A 51 -14.56 0.11 13.36
CA LYS A 51 -13.37 0.78 13.89
C LYS A 51 -12.78 -0.04 15.03
N GLY A 52 -11.46 0.02 15.16
CA GLY A 52 -10.71 -0.63 16.24
C GLY A 52 -9.25 -0.23 16.23
N THR A 53 -8.49 -0.87 17.08
CA THR A 53 -7.03 -0.70 17.17
C THR A 53 -6.39 -2.07 17.02
N ILE A 54 -5.33 -2.16 16.23
CA ILE A 54 -4.47 -3.33 16.11
C ILE A 54 -3.11 -2.90 16.63
N VAL A 55 -2.75 -3.36 17.80
CA VAL A 55 -1.55 -2.90 18.51
C VAL A 55 -0.29 -3.29 17.72
N GLY A 56 0.59 -2.31 17.49
CA GLY A 56 1.84 -2.52 16.74
C GLY A 56 1.70 -2.44 15.21
N LYS A 57 0.46 -2.40 14.70
CA LYS A 57 0.19 -2.36 13.26
C LYS A 57 0.95 -1.23 12.54
N GLY A 58 0.97 -0.03 13.11
CA GLY A 58 1.62 1.12 12.50
C GLY A 58 3.11 0.90 12.29
N ALA A 59 3.81 0.30 13.25
CA ALA A 59 5.23 -0.01 13.10
C ALA A 59 5.46 -1.10 12.04
N ILE A 60 4.66 -2.15 12.05
CA ILE A 60 4.77 -3.23 11.04
C ILE A 60 4.50 -2.68 9.64
N ASN A 61 3.43 -1.92 9.44
CA ASN A 61 3.08 -1.36 8.14
C ASN A 61 4.16 -0.41 7.62
N ASN A 62 4.68 0.48 8.47
CA ASN A 62 5.77 1.39 8.10
C ASN A 62 7.01 0.64 7.63
N ARG A 63 7.52 -0.27 8.44
CA ARG A 63 8.76 -1.01 8.18
C ARG A 63 8.63 -1.96 7.00
N MET A 64 7.51 -2.67 6.90
CA MET A 64 7.23 -3.55 5.74
C MET A 64 7.17 -2.74 4.45
N THR A 65 6.45 -1.61 4.44
CA THR A 65 6.37 -0.71 3.27
C THR A 65 7.76 -0.24 2.85
N ASN A 66 8.56 0.27 3.79
CA ASN A 66 9.91 0.75 3.52
C ASN A 66 10.82 -0.34 2.94
N HIS A 67 10.73 -1.55 3.48
CA HIS A 67 11.48 -2.70 2.99
C HIS A 67 11.10 -3.07 1.56
N LEU A 68 9.81 -3.22 1.29
CA LEU A 68 9.30 -3.59 -0.03
C LEU A 68 9.56 -2.50 -1.07
N PHE A 69 9.43 -1.22 -0.70
CA PHE A 69 9.72 -0.11 -1.61
C PHE A 69 11.18 -0.09 -2.04
N LYS A 70 12.12 -0.34 -1.12
CA LYS A 70 13.54 -0.48 -1.47
C LYS A 70 13.77 -1.62 -2.47
N ILE A 71 13.12 -2.76 -2.30
CA ILE A 71 13.21 -3.88 -3.24
C ILE A 71 12.65 -3.46 -4.61
N LEU A 72 11.48 -2.83 -4.64
CA LEU A 72 10.82 -2.39 -5.87
C LEU A 72 11.66 -1.36 -6.64
N GLU A 73 12.33 -0.44 -5.94
CA GLU A 73 13.27 0.50 -6.58
C GLU A 73 14.42 -0.23 -7.28
N THR A 74 14.96 -1.31 -6.72
CA THR A 74 15.99 -2.12 -7.40
C THR A 74 15.46 -2.82 -8.66
N LYS A 75 14.15 -2.99 -8.76
CA LYS A 75 13.45 -3.56 -9.92
C LYS A 75 12.99 -2.49 -10.91
N GLY A 76 13.31 -1.21 -10.67
CA GLY A 76 12.97 -0.10 -11.55
C GLY A 76 11.51 0.37 -11.44
N VAL A 77 10.88 0.19 -10.28
CA VAL A 77 9.62 0.85 -9.90
C VAL A 77 9.98 2.01 -8.98
N PRO A 78 9.92 3.26 -9.42
CA PRO A 78 10.24 4.41 -8.58
C PRO A 78 9.18 4.56 -7.49
N THR A 79 9.62 4.90 -6.27
CA THR A 79 8.72 5.08 -5.13
C THR A 79 8.85 6.46 -4.50
N HIS A 80 7.91 6.82 -3.64
CA HIS A 80 7.98 8.05 -2.87
C HIS A 80 8.91 7.93 -1.64
N TYR A 81 9.42 6.75 -1.33
CA TYR A 81 10.31 6.52 -0.19
C TYR A 81 11.58 7.38 -0.28
N ILE A 82 11.96 7.99 0.84
CA ILE A 82 13.24 8.69 1.00
C ILE A 82 14.04 8.02 2.11
N LYS A 83 13.49 7.97 3.34
CA LYS A 83 14.21 7.47 4.50
C LYS A 83 13.26 7.08 5.63
N GLU A 84 13.49 5.94 6.24
CA GLU A 84 12.88 5.57 7.53
C GLU A 84 13.46 6.44 8.65
N LEU A 85 12.62 7.09 9.42
CA LEU A 85 13.02 7.97 10.53
C LEU A 85 13.00 7.23 11.86
N ASN A 86 11.98 6.40 12.05
CA ASN A 86 11.81 5.51 13.20
C ASN A 86 10.81 4.40 12.81
N ASP A 87 10.44 3.55 13.74
CA ASP A 87 9.56 2.40 13.50
C ASP A 87 8.22 2.79 12.88
N ARG A 88 7.72 4.02 13.13
CA ARG A 88 6.39 4.47 12.70
C ARG A 88 6.41 5.60 11.69
N GLU A 89 7.57 6.17 11.40
CA GLU A 89 7.67 7.38 10.59
C GLU A 89 8.67 7.24 9.45
N THR A 90 8.26 7.70 8.30
CA THR A 90 9.07 7.71 7.08
C THR A 90 8.99 9.07 6.40
N ALA A 91 10.15 9.60 6.00
CA ALA A 91 10.23 10.73 5.08
C ALA A 91 9.95 10.23 3.67
N VAL A 92 9.06 10.92 2.96
CA VAL A 92 8.61 10.58 1.62
C VAL A 92 8.63 11.80 0.71
N LYS A 93 8.73 11.58 -0.59
CA LYS A 93 8.55 12.62 -1.60
C LYS A 93 7.11 13.15 -1.55
N ALA A 94 6.95 14.47 -1.61
CA ALA A 94 5.64 15.11 -1.66
C ALA A 94 5.01 14.90 -3.05
N VAL A 95 4.17 13.91 -3.17
CA VAL A 95 3.49 13.57 -4.43
C VAL A 95 2.07 14.12 -4.47
N LYS A 96 1.58 14.46 -5.66
CA LYS A 96 0.14 14.65 -5.89
C LYS A 96 -0.47 13.30 -6.26
N ILE A 97 -1.23 12.71 -5.36
CA ILE A 97 -1.86 11.40 -5.57
C ILE A 97 -2.72 11.44 -6.84
N VAL A 98 -2.56 10.44 -7.69
CA VAL A 98 -3.52 10.14 -8.76
C VAL A 98 -4.77 9.58 -8.09
N PRO A 99 -5.97 10.12 -8.32
CA PRO A 99 -7.17 9.74 -7.56
C PRO A 99 -7.71 8.37 -8.00
N LEU A 100 -6.83 7.38 -8.04
CA LEU A 100 -7.12 5.99 -8.40
C LEU A 100 -6.52 5.06 -7.35
N GLU A 101 -7.33 4.15 -6.83
CA GLU A 101 -6.83 2.93 -6.22
C GLU A 101 -6.57 1.90 -7.33
N VAL A 102 -5.42 1.27 -7.30
CA VAL A 102 -4.96 0.28 -8.29
C VAL A 102 -4.89 -1.08 -7.63
N ILE A 103 -5.66 -2.04 -8.11
CA ILE A 103 -5.81 -3.34 -7.48
C ILE A 103 -5.36 -4.42 -8.46
N ILE A 104 -4.43 -5.27 -8.02
CA ILE A 104 -4.03 -6.49 -8.74
C ILE A 104 -4.54 -7.70 -7.95
N ARG A 105 -5.13 -8.68 -8.66
CA ARG A 105 -5.56 -9.94 -8.04
C ARG A 105 -4.96 -11.13 -8.75
N ASN A 106 -4.41 -12.03 -7.95
CA ASN A 106 -3.84 -13.30 -8.38
C ASN A 106 -4.79 -14.46 -8.09
N TYR A 107 -5.67 -14.28 -7.10
CA TYR A 107 -6.68 -15.26 -6.69
C TYR A 107 -8.03 -14.55 -6.50
N SER A 108 -9.11 -15.32 -6.58
CA SER A 108 -10.45 -14.84 -6.26
C SER A 108 -10.57 -14.59 -4.75
N ALA A 109 -10.86 -13.34 -4.37
CA ALA A 109 -11.10 -12.99 -2.97
C ALA A 109 -11.92 -11.70 -2.84
N GLY A 110 -12.50 -11.50 -1.66
CA GLY A 110 -13.20 -10.29 -1.27
C GLY A 110 -14.29 -9.84 -2.25
N SER A 111 -14.29 -8.57 -2.63
CA SER A 111 -15.31 -8.00 -3.53
C SER A 111 -15.34 -8.63 -4.92
N PHE A 112 -14.19 -9.08 -5.43
CA PHE A 112 -14.09 -9.75 -6.73
C PHE A 112 -14.85 -11.08 -6.71
N ALA A 113 -14.52 -11.94 -5.75
CA ALA A 113 -15.21 -13.24 -5.60
C ALA A 113 -16.72 -13.05 -5.41
N LYS A 114 -17.11 -12.11 -4.52
CA LYS A 114 -18.52 -11.81 -4.25
C LYS A 114 -19.27 -11.31 -5.49
N LYS A 115 -18.72 -10.36 -6.24
CA LYS A 115 -19.36 -9.77 -7.42
C LYS A 115 -19.53 -10.76 -8.57
N LEU A 116 -18.57 -11.68 -8.72
CA LEU A 116 -18.58 -12.66 -9.81
C LEU A 116 -19.16 -14.02 -9.41
N GLY A 117 -19.65 -14.17 -8.18
CA GLY A 117 -20.22 -15.45 -7.68
C GLY A 117 -19.19 -16.58 -7.64
N MET A 118 -17.93 -16.27 -7.41
CA MET A 118 -16.83 -17.24 -7.34
C MET A 118 -16.54 -17.63 -5.89
N GLU A 119 -16.06 -18.84 -5.70
CA GLU A 119 -15.43 -19.23 -4.43
C GLU A 119 -14.12 -18.44 -4.21
N GLU A 120 -13.79 -18.17 -2.95
CA GLU A 120 -12.50 -17.57 -2.61
C GLU A 120 -11.35 -18.57 -2.75
N GLY A 121 -10.17 -18.09 -3.11
CA GLY A 121 -8.95 -18.91 -3.17
C GLY A 121 -8.72 -19.59 -4.51
N ILE A 122 -9.55 -19.35 -5.52
CA ILE A 122 -9.31 -19.88 -6.87
C ILE A 122 -8.18 -19.05 -7.51
N LYS A 123 -7.09 -19.69 -7.89
CA LYS A 123 -6.01 -19.03 -8.64
C LYS A 123 -6.50 -18.61 -10.00
N LEU A 124 -6.33 -17.34 -10.33
CA LEU A 124 -6.72 -16.80 -11.62
C LEU A 124 -5.72 -17.24 -12.71
N LYS A 125 -6.21 -17.44 -13.92
CA LYS A 125 -5.36 -17.81 -15.06
C LYS A 125 -4.33 -16.72 -15.37
N THR A 126 -4.71 -15.47 -15.21
CA THR A 126 -3.86 -14.29 -15.35
C THR A 126 -4.23 -13.30 -14.23
N PRO A 127 -3.28 -12.51 -13.73
CA PRO A 127 -3.62 -11.43 -12.79
C PRO A 127 -4.60 -10.43 -13.44
N THR A 128 -5.53 -9.90 -12.64
CA THR A 128 -6.40 -8.79 -13.06
C THR A 128 -5.79 -7.44 -12.71
N LEU A 129 -6.19 -6.40 -13.44
CA LEU A 129 -5.96 -5.01 -13.08
C LEU A 129 -7.32 -4.32 -12.94
N GLU A 130 -7.54 -3.73 -11.77
CA GLU A 130 -8.77 -3.01 -11.46
C GLU A 130 -8.44 -1.58 -10.99
N PHE A 131 -9.34 -0.65 -11.26
CA PHE A 131 -9.28 0.71 -10.71
C PHE A 131 -10.51 0.98 -9.85
N SER A 132 -10.32 1.73 -8.75
CA SER A 132 -11.39 2.42 -8.05
C SER A 132 -11.11 3.92 -8.05
N TYR A 133 -12.16 4.72 -8.19
CA TYR A 133 -12.05 6.16 -7.99
C TYR A 133 -11.88 6.41 -6.49
N LYS A 134 -10.75 7.02 -6.13
CA LYS A 134 -10.40 7.32 -4.73
C LYS A 134 -11.23 8.49 -4.22
N ASP A 135 -12.37 8.16 -3.65
CA ASP A 135 -13.30 9.10 -3.02
C ASP A 135 -14.02 8.41 -1.86
N ASP A 136 -13.56 8.67 -0.64
CA ASP A 136 -14.10 8.08 0.59
C ASP A 136 -15.61 8.35 0.76
N ALA A 137 -16.12 9.51 0.30
CA ALA A 137 -17.54 9.86 0.41
C ALA A 137 -18.41 8.99 -0.52
N LEU A 138 -17.85 8.54 -1.63
CA LEU A 138 -18.51 7.65 -2.58
C LEU A 138 -18.22 6.16 -2.31
N GLY A 139 -17.36 5.86 -1.35
CA GLY A 139 -16.98 4.49 -1.01
C GLY A 139 -16.03 3.84 -2.01
N ASP A 140 -15.15 4.62 -2.62
CA ASP A 140 -14.14 4.20 -3.58
C ASP A 140 -14.73 3.32 -4.73
N PRO A 141 -15.67 3.87 -5.53
CA PRO A 141 -16.41 3.09 -6.51
C PRO A 141 -15.47 2.51 -7.57
N PHE A 142 -15.75 1.26 -7.94
CA PHE A 142 -15.03 0.58 -9.01
C PHE A 142 -15.27 1.27 -10.36
N ILE A 143 -14.20 1.53 -11.10
CA ILE A 143 -14.22 2.14 -12.43
C ILE A 143 -13.25 1.38 -13.36
N ASN A 144 -13.30 1.69 -14.65
CA ASN A 144 -12.30 1.23 -15.61
C ASN A 144 -11.46 2.41 -16.14
N GLY A 145 -10.46 2.13 -16.96
CA GLY A 145 -9.56 3.15 -17.52
C GLY A 145 -10.29 4.21 -18.34
N TYR A 146 -11.37 3.85 -19.07
CA TYR A 146 -12.15 4.81 -19.85
C TYR A 146 -12.91 5.80 -18.97
N TYR A 147 -13.37 5.35 -17.79
CA TYR A 147 -13.97 6.28 -16.81
C TYR A 147 -12.92 7.21 -16.24
N ALA A 148 -11.72 6.71 -15.95
CA ALA A 148 -10.62 7.55 -15.47
C ALA A 148 -10.24 8.65 -16.47
N LEU A 149 -10.23 8.33 -17.76
CA LEU A 149 -10.02 9.30 -18.84
C LEU A 149 -11.18 10.31 -18.95
N ALA A 150 -12.41 9.82 -18.98
CA ALA A 150 -13.58 10.65 -19.15
C ALA A 150 -13.81 11.65 -18.01
N LEU A 151 -13.33 11.29 -16.81
CA LEU A 151 -13.41 12.11 -15.60
C LEU A 151 -12.13 12.94 -15.36
N ASP A 152 -11.18 12.94 -16.29
CA ASP A 152 -9.89 13.63 -16.19
C ASP A 152 -9.10 13.32 -14.91
N LEU A 153 -9.21 12.07 -14.44
CA LEU A 153 -8.49 11.59 -13.26
C LEU A 153 -7.01 11.29 -13.59
N ALA A 154 -6.77 10.78 -14.79
CA ALA A 154 -5.44 10.46 -15.31
C ALA A 154 -5.44 10.52 -16.84
N THR A 155 -4.26 10.76 -17.44
CA THR A 155 -4.06 10.65 -18.90
C THR A 155 -3.87 9.18 -19.32
N GLN A 156 -3.94 8.90 -20.61
CA GLN A 156 -3.69 7.53 -21.12
C GLN A 156 -2.26 7.08 -20.80
N GLU A 157 -1.27 7.98 -20.97
CA GLU A 157 0.12 7.69 -20.64
C GLU A 157 0.32 7.36 -19.17
N GLU A 158 -0.38 8.07 -18.28
CA GLU A 158 -0.35 7.79 -16.84
C GLU A 158 -0.99 6.43 -16.53
N ILE A 159 -2.14 6.11 -17.14
CA ILE A 159 -2.82 4.81 -16.97
C ILE A 159 -1.91 3.68 -17.44
N ASP A 160 -1.30 3.80 -18.61
CA ASP A 160 -0.41 2.79 -19.18
C ASP A 160 0.83 2.58 -18.29
N LYS A 161 1.39 3.67 -17.77
CA LYS A 161 2.54 3.63 -16.86
C LYS A 161 2.19 3.01 -15.51
N ILE A 162 1.04 3.38 -14.93
CA ILE A 162 0.49 2.80 -13.71
C ILE A 162 0.29 1.29 -13.90
N ALA A 163 -0.33 0.86 -15.00
CA ALA A 163 -0.55 -0.54 -15.30
C ALA A 163 0.78 -1.31 -15.40
N SER A 164 1.75 -0.77 -16.14
CA SER A 164 3.09 -1.36 -16.28
C SER A 164 3.78 -1.54 -14.92
N TYR A 165 3.75 -0.51 -14.08
CA TYR A 165 4.34 -0.59 -12.75
C TYR A 165 3.57 -1.54 -11.83
N ALA A 166 2.24 -1.55 -11.86
CA ALA A 166 1.42 -2.44 -11.04
C ALA A 166 1.71 -3.92 -11.32
N PHE A 167 1.83 -4.31 -12.60
CA PHE A 167 2.22 -5.68 -12.96
C PHE A 167 3.65 -6.02 -12.55
N LYS A 168 4.58 -5.06 -12.65
CA LYS A 168 5.97 -5.26 -12.20
C LYS A 168 6.06 -5.40 -10.68
N VAL A 169 5.27 -4.62 -9.93
CA VAL A 169 5.08 -4.77 -8.48
C VAL A 169 4.55 -6.18 -8.20
N ASN A 170 3.51 -6.62 -8.90
CA ASN A 170 2.92 -7.95 -8.71
C ASN A 170 3.93 -9.08 -8.89
N GLU A 171 4.66 -9.08 -10.00
CA GLU A 171 5.70 -10.10 -10.28
C GLU A 171 6.76 -10.14 -9.17
N THR A 172 7.22 -8.96 -8.75
CA THR A 172 8.23 -8.85 -7.70
C THR A 172 7.70 -9.38 -6.37
N LEU A 173 6.49 -8.98 -5.98
CA LEU A 173 5.91 -9.36 -4.70
C LEU A 173 5.48 -10.82 -4.65
N ILE A 174 4.94 -11.40 -5.74
CA ILE A 174 4.64 -12.85 -5.80
C ILE A 174 5.92 -13.64 -5.49
N ASN A 175 7.01 -13.37 -6.20
CA ASN A 175 8.27 -14.08 -6.02
C ASN A 175 8.83 -13.88 -4.61
N TYR A 176 8.70 -12.69 -4.07
CA TYR A 176 9.18 -12.37 -2.73
C TYR A 176 8.40 -13.12 -1.64
N PHE A 177 7.08 -13.05 -1.66
CA PHE A 177 6.24 -13.70 -0.67
C PHE A 177 6.21 -15.22 -0.81
N ASP A 178 6.32 -15.75 -2.03
CA ASP A 178 6.42 -17.19 -2.27
C ASP A 178 7.62 -17.82 -1.53
N ASN A 179 8.77 -17.15 -1.55
CA ASN A 179 9.96 -17.56 -0.82
C ASN A 179 9.78 -17.51 0.71
N LEU A 180 8.78 -16.77 1.21
CA LEU A 180 8.44 -16.69 2.62
C LEU A 180 7.30 -17.64 3.03
N GLY A 181 6.83 -18.50 2.10
CA GLY A 181 5.70 -19.38 2.34
C GLY A 181 4.36 -18.64 2.45
N ILE A 182 4.22 -17.53 1.74
CA ILE A 182 3.02 -16.70 1.72
C ILE A 182 2.49 -16.60 0.30
N ASP A 183 1.20 -16.84 0.10
CA ASP A 183 0.50 -16.55 -1.14
C ASP A 183 0.03 -15.09 -1.14
N LEU A 184 0.45 -14.32 -2.14
CA LEU A 184 -0.08 -12.99 -2.42
C LEU A 184 -1.38 -13.12 -3.21
N ILE A 185 -2.50 -12.96 -2.52
CA ILE A 185 -3.84 -13.14 -3.10
C ILE A 185 -4.22 -11.94 -3.97
N ASP A 186 -4.17 -10.77 -3.40
CA ASP A 186 -4.36 -9.49 -4.08
C ASP A 186 -3.70 -8.36 -3.28
N PHE A 187 -3.60 -7.20 -3.89
CA PHE A 187 -3.17 -6.00 -3.20
C PHE A 187 -3.73 -4.74 -3.87
N LYS A 188 -3.83 -3.69 -3.09
CA LYS A 188 -4.16 -2.33 -3.49
C LYS A 188 -2.93 -1.44 -3.32
N ILE A 189 -2.62 -0.65 -4.34
CA ILE A 189 -1.55 0.36 -4.33
C ILE A 189 -2.06 1.67 -4.89
N GLU A 190 -1.35 2.74 -4.58
CA GLU A 190 -1.63 4.08 -5.08
C GLU A 190 -0.39 4.67 -5.74
N PHE A 191 -0.61 5.55 -6.70
CA PHE A 191 0.45 6.25 -7.40
C PHE A 191 0.32 7.75 -7.24
N GLY A 192 1.42 8.46 -7.35
CA GLY A 192 1.44 9.90 -7.30
C GLY A 192 2.28 10.51 -8.40
N ARG A 193 1.93 11.75 -8.76
CA ARG A 193 2.70 12.60 -9.68
C ARG A 193 3.80 13.30 -8.91
N TYR A 194 5.02 13.14 -9.37
CA TYR A 194 6.20 13.78 -8.79
C TYR A 194 7.12 14.28 -9.89
N LYS A 195 7.28 15.61 -10.02
CA LYS A 195 8.19 16.27 -10.98
C LYS A 195 7.99 15.78 -12.44
N GLY A 196 6.74 15.58 -12.84
CA GLY A 196 6.38 15.15 -14.19
C GLY A 196 6.36 13.64 -14.41
N ASP A 197 6.63 12.86 -13.38
CA ASP A 197 6.65 11.41 -13.43
C ASP A 197 5.59 10.77 -12.52
N ILE A 198 5.21 9.52 -12.84
CA ILE A 198 4.39 8.68 -11.97
C ILE A 198 5.30 7.80 -11.12
N ILE A 199 5.08 7.82 -9.80
CA ILE A 199 5.82 6.98 -8.86
C ILE A 199 4.85 6.27 -7.91
N LEU A 200 5.25 5.11 -7.41
CA LEU A 200 4.49 4.36 -6.41
C LEU A 200 4.50 5.13 -5.07
N ALA A 201 3.33 5.23 -4.47
CA ALA A 201 3.10 5.94 -3.21
C ALA A 201 2.30 5.09 -2.23
N ASP A 202 1.77 5.69 -1.20
CA ASP A 202 0.99 5.10 -0.12
C ASP A 202 1.75 4.01 0.64
N GLU A 203 1.31 2.77 0.62
CA GLU A 203 1.93 1.66 1.35
C GLU A 203 1.73 0.31 0.63
N ILE A 204 2.58 -0.65 1.02
CA ILE A 204 2.40 -2.09 0.80
C ILE A 204 2.54 -2.78 2.15
N SER A 205 1.43 -3.28 2.68
CA SER A 205 1.37 -3.79 4.04
C SER A 205 0.22 -4.81 4.18
N PRO A 206 0.05 -5.49 5.34
CA PRO A 206 -1.11 -6.32 5.58
C PRO A 206 -2.45 -5.58 5.58
N ASP A 207 -2.44 -4.23 5.61
CA ASP A 207 -3.64 -3.39 5.44
C ASP A 207 -4.11 -3.34 3.99
N THR A 208 -3.18 -3.39 3.05
CA THR A 208 -3.42 -3.20 1.60
C THR A 208 -3.24 -4.47 0.78
N CYS A 209 -2.67 -5.53 1.37
CA CYS A 209 -2.49 -6.84 0.75
C CYS A 209 -3.36 -7.88 1.44
N ARG A 210 -3.86 -8.88 0.67
CA ARG A 210 -4.29 -10.16 1.20
C ARG A 210 -3.15 -11.15 1.10
N LEU A 211 -2.72 -11.63 2.26
CA LEU A 211 -1.60 -12.52 2.44
C LEU A 211 -2.09 -13.78 3.15
N TRP A 212 -1.97 -14.93 2.48
CA TRP A 212 -2.38 -16.19 3.09
C TRP A 212 -1.18 -17.10 3.29
N ASP A 213 -1.16 -17.80 4.40
CA ASP A 213 -0.17 -18.87 4.60
C ASP A 213 -0.32 -19.91 3.51
N LYS A 214 0.77 -20.26 2.84
CA LYS A 214 0.78 -21.16 1.68
C LYS A 214 0.38 -22.60 2.01
N GLN A 215 0.58 -23.04 3.25
CA GLN A 215 0.31 -24.41 3.68
C GLN A 215 -1.08 -24.53 4.34
N THR A 216 -1.40 -23.58 5.22
CA THR A 216 -2.64 -23.65 6.03
C THR A 216 -3.77 -22.86 5.43
N HIS A 217 -3.50 -21.95 4.47
CA HIS A 217 -4.42 -20.97 3.91
C HIS A 217 -5.02 -20.00 4.94
N GLU A 218 -4.39 -19.91 6.11
CA GLU A 218 -4.74 -18.91 7.11
C GLU A 218 -4.47 -17.49 6.59
N LYS A 219 -5.40 -16.59 6.91
CA LYS A 219 -5.28 -15.17 6.57
C LYS A 219 -4.28 -14.49 7.50
N LEU A 220 -3.26 -13.85 6.93
CA LEU A 220 -2.20 -13.15 7.66
C LEU A 220 -2.31 -11.61 7.50
N ASP A 221 -3.50 -11.12 7.22
CA ASP A 221 -3.77 -9.75 6.83
C ASP A 221 -5.02 -9.17 7.52
N LYS A 222 -5.41 -7.98 7.10
CA LYS A 222 -6.54 -7.22 7.66
C LYS A 222 -7.90 -7.93 7.53
N ASP A 223 -8.03 -8.96 6.71
CA ASP A 223 -9.28 -9.72 6.64
C ASP A 223 -9.60 -10.42 7.95
N ARG A 224 -8.62 -10.70 8.81
CA ARG A 224 -8.90 -11.16 10.18
C ARG A 224 -9.69 -10.14 10.99
N PHE A 225 -9.33 -8.85 10.88
CA PHE A 225 -10.09 -7.76 11.50
C PHE A 225 -11.45 -7.56 10.82
N ARG A 226 -11.51 -7.57 9.48
CA ARG A 226 -12.75 -7.37 8.73
C ARG A 226 -13.81 -8.42 9.07
N ARG A 227 -13.39 -9.68 9.29
CA ARG A 227 -14.24 -10.87 9.43
C ARG A 227 -14.34 -11.41 10.87
N ASP A 228 -13.80 -10.69 11.85
CA ASP A 228 -13.79 -11.11 13.27
C ASP A 228 -13.17 -12.50 13.51
N LEU A 229 -12.07 -12.80 12.82
CA LEU A 229 -11.41 -14.11 12.93
C LEU A 229 -10.50 -14.22 14.15
N GLY A 230 -10.26 -13.13 14.89
CA GLY A 230 -9.32 -13.06 16.00
C GLY A 230 -7.85 -13.15 15.58
N GLY A 231 -6.91 -12.99 16.53
CA GLY A 231 -5.47 -13.14 16.30
C GLY A 231 -4.90 -12.20 15.23
N VAL A 232 -5.41 -10.97 15.15
CA VAL A 232 -5.01 -10.02 14.11
C VAL A 232 -3.57 -9.57 14.32
N GLU A 233 -3.21 -9.23 15.56
CA GLU A 233 -1.87 -8.82 15.96
C GLU A 233 -0.84 -9.92 15.67
N ASP A 234 -1.18 -11.17 16.03
CA ASP A 234 -0.31 -12.34 15.77
C ASP A 234 -0.08 -12.54 14.27
N ALA A 235 -1.10 -12.37 13.45
CA ALA A 235 -1.00 -12.48 12.00
C ALA A 235 -0.06 -11.41 11.41
N TYR A 236 -0.16 -10.16 11.85
CA TYR A 236 0.73 -9.08 11.42
C TYR A 236 2.17 -9.34 11.89
N ALA A 237 2.34 -9.78 13.14
CA ALA A 237 3.63 -10.13 13.69
C ALA A 237 4.26 -11.31 12.93
N GLU A 238 3.49 -12.31 12.52
CA GLU A 238 3.96 -13.46 11.73
C GLU A 238 4.44 -13.03 10.34
N VAL A 239 3.70 -12.17 9.64
CA VAL A 239 4.19 -11.59 8.37
C VAL A 239 5.51 -10.87 8.60
N PHE A 240 5.57 -9.99 9.60
CA PHE A 240 6.77 -9.23 9.92
C PHE A 240 7.97 -10.13 10.28
N ARG A 241 7.75 -11.16 11.05
CA ARG A 241 8.77 -12.17 11.40
C ARG A 241 9.32 -12.88 10.15
N ARG A 242 8.43 -13.27 9.22
CA ARG A 242 8.84 -13.93 7.96
C ARG A 242 9.63 -13.01 7.04
N LEU A 243 9.34 -11.70 7.06
CA LEU A 243 10.11 -10.72 6.30
C LEU A 243 11.59 -10.63 6.76
N GLY A 244 11.91 -11.04 7.98
CA GLY A 244 13.28 -11.00 8.54
C GLY A 244 13.82 -9.58 8.70
N ILE A 245 12.95 -8.60 8.90
CA ILE A 245 13.31 -7.18 9.08
C ILE A 245 13.47 -6.92 10.59
N ASN A 246 14.67 -6.51 11.00
CA ASN A 246 15.01 -6.15 12.40
C ASN A 246 14.86 -4.65 12.63
#